data_139b3836f557a0f654d7bff60f9187e1
#
_entry.id   139b3836f557a0f654d7bff60f9187e1
#
_cell.length_a   1.000
_cell.length_b   1.000
_cell.length_c   1.000
_cell.angle_alpha   90.00
_cell.angle_beta   90.00
_cell.angle_gamma   90.00
#
_symmetry.space_group_name_H-M   'P 1'
#
loop_
_entity.id
_entity.type
_entity.pdbx_description
1 polymer ?
#
loop_
_entity_poly.entity_id
_entity_poly.type
_entity_poly.pdbx_seq_one_letter_code
_entity_poly.pdbx_strand_id
1 'polypeptide(L)'
;MNGRIQSAFADLQETRSFAMLTLDGRKWLLPQAEIQSLESTLDIDCEVRIPHSVGAVAFAGMWWPVYCLSSELRILPETPSGRRVCPLLNNGADRFGLVCDRVDALAEPPRLFALPACMALPDSPVQALVLLEDELGCVTTTEHLAALLAAVVENIDA
;
A
#
# COMPACT_ATOMS: atom_id res chain seq x y z
N MET A 1 5.16 0.88 -24.29
CA MET A 1 4.24 1.14 -23.20
C MET A 1 3.43 -0.06 -22.75
N ASN A 2 2.83 -0.77 -23.66
CA ASN A 2 2.09 -1.98 -23.29
C ASN A 2 2.96 -3.07 -22.65
N GLY A 3 4.25 -3.14 -23.01
CA GLY A 3 5.16 -4.12 -22.45
C GLY A 3 5.46 -3.94 -20.97
N ARG A 4 5.43 -2.70 -20.46
CA ARG A 4 5.71 -2.41 -19.06
C ARG A 4 4.55 -2.83 -18.15
N ILE A 5 3.31 -2.58 -18.60
CA ILE A 5 2.10 -2.99 -17.88
C ILE A 5 1.98 -4.51 -17.88
N GLN A 6 2.26 -5.16 -19.00
CA GLN A 6 2.23 -6.62 -19.12
C GLN A 6 3.31 -7.27 -18.26
N SER A 7 4.51 -6.66 -18.19
CA SER A 7 5.60 -7.14 -17.35
C SER A 7 5.24 -7.06 -15.87
N ALA A 8 4.66 -5.95 -15.43
CA ALA A 8 4.24 -5.78 -14.03
C ALA A 8 3.17 -6.80 -13.63
N PHE A 9 2.19 -7.04 -14.52
CA PHE A 9 1.16 -8.04 -14.28
C PHE A 9 1.74 -9.45 -14.24
N ALA A 10 2.69 -9.77 -15.13
CA ALA A 10 3.35 -11.07 -15.13
C ALA A 10 4.12 -11.30 -13.81
N ASP A 11 4.82 -10.27 -13.32
CA ASP A 11 5.52 -10.35 -12.04
C ASP A 11 4.56 -10.61 -10.88
N LEU A 12 3.40 -9.96 -10.90
CA LEU A 12 2.38 -10.20 -9.88
C LEU A 12 1.80 -11.61 -9.98
N GLN A 13 1.62 -12.14 -11.18
CA GLN A 13 1.14 -13.51 -11.36
C GLN A 13 2.14 -14.54 -10.85
N GLU A 14 3.44 -14.24 -10.88
CA GLU A 14 4.49 -15.09 -10.34
C GLU A 14 4.62 -14.97 -8.82
N THR A 15 4.09 -13.92 -8.23
CA THR A 15 4.09 -13.72 -6.79
C THR A 15 3.20 -14.77 -6.13
N ARG A 16 3.75 -15.53 -5.17
CA ARG A 16 3.04 -16.61 -4.53
C ARG A 16 2.39 -16.23 -3.20
N SER A 17 2.90 -15.21 -2.54
CA SER A 17 2.39 -14.80 -1.24
C SER A 17 1.99 -13.34 -1.26
N PHE A 18 0.74 -13.09 -0.90
CA PHE A 18 0.19 -11.74 -0.80
C PHE A 18 -0.27 -11.47 0.62
N ALA A 19 -0.11 -10.24 1.04
CA ALA A 19 -0.74 -9.72 2.25
C ALA A 19 -1.96 -8.92 1.85
N MET A 20 -2.99 -8.98 2.68
CA MET A 20 -4.23 -8.25 2.48
C MET A 20 -4.32 -7.14 3.51
N LEU A 21 -4.32 -5.90 3.03
CA LEU A 21 -4.48 -4.71 3.85
C LEU A 21 -5.93 -4.26 3.80
N THR A 22 -6.54 -4.03 4.96
CA THR A 22 -7.89 -3.50 5.01
C THR A 22 -7.83 -2.01 5.35
N LEU A 23 -8.41 -1.18 4.48
CA LEU A 23 -8.54 0.27 4.65
C LEU A 23 -10.02 0.63 4.62
N ASP A 24 -10.58 0.96 5.79
CA ASP A 24 -12.00 1.31 5.93
C ASP A 24 -12.93 0.26 5.27
N GLY A 25 -12.59 -1.01 5.48
CA GLY A 25 -13.36 -2.13 4.95
C GLY A 25 -12.98 -2.58 3.54
N ARG A 26 -12.22 -1.78 2.81
CA ARG A 26 -11.79 -2.14 1.46
C ARG A 26 -10.49 -2.94 1.49
N LYS A 27 -10.43 -3.98 0.65
CA LYS A 27 -9.28 -4.90 0.62
C LYS A 27 -8.28 -4.50 -0.46
N TRP A 28 -7.02 -4.38 -0.05
CA TRP A 28 -5.90 -4.11 -0.94
C TRP A 28 -4.85 -5.21 -0.75
N LEU A 29 -4.41 -5.81 -1.83
CA LEU A 29 -3.35 -6.81 -1.78
C LEU A 29 -2.03 -6.22 -2.25
N LEU A 30 -0.94 -6.64 -1.61
CA LEU A 30 0.40 -6.36 -2.08
C LEU A 30 1.28 -7.58 -1.79
N PRO A 31 2.42 -7.73 -2.52
CA PRO A 31 3.32 -8.85 -2.27
C PRO A 31 3.78 -8.86 -0.81
N GLN A 32 3.64 -9.99 -0.15
CA GLN A 32 4.01 -10.13 1.26
C GLN A 32 5.49 -9.85 1.51
N ALA A 33 6.34 -10.15 0.52
CA ALA A 33 7.78 -9.90 0.62
C ALA A 33 8.13 -8.41 0.78
N GLU A 34 7.19 -7.50 0.43
CA GLU A 34 7.40 -6.06 0.57
C GLU A 34 7.09 -5.55 1.97
N ILE A 35 6.53 -6.38 2.85
CA ILE A 35 6.29 -6.00 4.24
C ILE A 35 7.52 -6.37 5.07
N GLN A 36 8.17 -5.35 5.61
CA GLN A 36 9.36 -5.52 6.45
C GLN A 36 8.98 -5.91 7.88
N SER A 37 7.93 -5.28 8.42
CA SER A 37 7.53 -5.46 9.80
C SER A 37 6.09 -5.01 9.97
N LEU A 38 5.41 -5.52 11.00
CA LEU A 38 4.09 -5.05 11.42
C LEU A 38 4.24 -4.35 12.76
N GLU A 39 3.99 -3.06 12.78
CA GLU A 39 4.09 -2.25 13.98
C GLU A 39 2.70 -1.85 14.48
N SER A 40 2.61 -1.49 15.75
CA SER A 40 1.38 -0.94 16.31
C SER A 40 1.26 0.55 15.99
N THR A 41 0.03 1.03 15.79
CA THR A 41 -0.18 2.48 15.65
C THR A 41 0.23 3.24 16.92
N LEU A 42 0.32 2.57 18.05
CA LEU A 42 0.81 3.16 19.31
C LEU A 42 2.30 3.51 19.25
N ASP A 43 3.05 2.89 18.34
CA ASP A 43 4.48 3.14 18.16
C ASP A 43 4.77 4.32 17.25
N ILE A 44 3.74 4.93 16.67
CA ILE A 44 3.90 6.10 15.79
C ILE A 44 4.17 7.33 16.65
N ASP A 45 5.30 7.98 16.41
CA ASP A 45 5.64 9.24 17.03
C ASP A 45 5.07 10.38 16.18
N CYS A 46 3.97 10.97 16.65
CA CYS A 46 3.30 12.05 15.95
C CYS A 46 4.04 13.38 16.03
N GLU A 47 5.06 13.48 16.88
CA GLU A 47 5.88 14.69 17.00
C GLU A 47 6.93 14.77 15.89
N VAL A 48 7.27 13.64 15.28
CA VAL A 48 8.14 13.62 14.11
C VAL A 48 7.32 14.11 12.91
N ARG A 49 7.67 15.29 12.43
CA ARG A 49 6.90 15.95 11.37
C ARG A 49 7.56 15.74 10.01
N ILE A 50 6.93 14.90 9.21
CA ILE A 50 7.29 14.66 7.82
C ILE A 50 6.09 15.10 6.98
N PRO A 51 6.27 15.89 5.92
CA PRO A 51 5.15 16.39 5.13
C PRO A 51 4.19 15.28 4.70
N HIS A 52 2.90 15.50 4.92
CA HIS A 52 1.78 14.60 4.58
C HIS A 52 1.73 13.29 5.36
N SER A 53 2.66 13.07 6.30
CA SER A 53 2.64 11.89 7.16
C SER A 53 1.82 12.15 8.42
N VAL A 54 1.45 11.06 9.10
CA VAL A 54 0.83 11.15 10.43
C VAL A 54 1.86 11.03 11.54
N GLY A 55 3.13 10.88 11.18
CA GLY A 55 4.25 10.72 12.10
C GLY A 55 5.28 9.78 11.53
N ALA A 56 6.07 9.16 12.41
CA ALA A 56 7.08 8.20 12.01
C ALA A 56 7.25 7.10 13.05
N VAL A 57 7.75 5.96 12.61
CA VAL A 57 8.08 4.83 13.47
C VAL A 57 9.59 4.62 13.43
N ALA A 58 10.21 4.44 14.59
CA ALA A 58 11.62 4.09 14.69
C ALA A 58 11.76 2.57 14.50
N PHE A 59 12.50 2.16 13.49
CA PHE A 59 12.74 0.76 13.21
C PHE A 59 14.16 0.59 12.64
N ALA A 60 14.91 -0.36 13.20
CA ALA A 60 16.27 -0.67 12.75
C ALA A 60 17.20 0.58 12.73
N GLY A 61 17.07 1.47 13.70
CA GLY A 61 17.90 2.68 13.81
C GLY A 61 17.53 3.81 12.89
N MET A 62 16.38 3.74 12.22
CA MET A 62 15.90 4.76 11.28
C MET A 62 14.48 5.18 11.59
N TRP A 63 14.14 6.42 11.22
CA TRP A 63 12.77 6.88 11.22
C TRP A 63 12.11 6.53 9.89
N TRP A 64 10.99 5.81 9.96
CA TRP A 64 10.19 5.47 8.78
C TRP A 64 8.97 6.39 8.77
N PRO A 65 8.79 7.22 7.72
CA PRO A 65 7.59 8.04 7.65
C PRO A 65 6.35 7.15 7.53
N VAL A 66 5.30 7.54 8.22
CA VAL A 66 4.04 6.78 8.23
C VAL A 66 2.93 7.62 7.62
N TYR A 67 2.25 7.03 6.65
CA TYR A 67 1.15 7.69 5.96
C TYR A 67 -0.16 6.98 6.26
N CYS A 68 -1.23 7.73 6.19
CA CYS A 68 -2.58 7.21 6.37
C CYS A 68 -3.38 7.51 5.11
N LEU A 69 -3.93 6.46 4.48
CA LEU A 69 -4.70 6.58 3.27
C LEU A 69 -6.13 6.12 3.52
N SER A 70 -7.09 6.77 2.85
CA SER A 70 -8.49 6.33 2.87
C SER A 70 -8.66 5.06 2.04
N SER A 71 -9.85 4.49 2.04
CA SER A 71 -10.19 3.33 1.21
C SER A 71 -9.98 3.59 -0.29
N GLU A 72 -10.01 4.85 -0.71
CA GLU A 72 -9.77 5.27 -2.09
C GLU A 72 -8.33 5.76 -2.32
N LEU A 73 -7.44 5.50 -1.37
CA LEU A 73 -6.02 5.89 -1.41
C LEU A 73 -5.80 7.40 -1.47
N ARG A 74 -6.62 8.16 -0.74
CA ARG A 74 -6.40 9.59 -0.52
C ARG A 74 -5.70 9.80 0.81
N ILE A 75 -4.77 10.74 0.86
CA ILE A 75 -4.04 11.03 2.09
C ILE A 75 -4.98 11.59 3.14
N LEU A 76 -4.93 11.01 4.34
CA LEU A 76 -5.64 11.48 5.52
C LEU A 76 -4.66 12.17 6.45
N PRO A 77 -5.01 13.35 7.00
CA PRO A 77 -4.10 14.10 7.90
C PRO A 77 -4.03 13.48 9.29
N GLU A 78 -5.00 12.65 9.66
CA GLU A 78 -5.07 12.01 10.96
C GLU A 78 -5.44 10.55 10.83
N THR A 79 -5.00 9.75 11.79
CA THR A 79 -5.32 8.32 11.82
C THR A 79 -6.74 8.09 12.36
N PRO A 80 -7.63 7.47 11.60
CA PRO A 80 -8.95 7.08 12.10
C PRO A 80 -8.83 6.13 13.31
N SER A 81 -9.78 6.23 14.23
CA SER A 81 -9.73 5.49 15.51
C SER A 81 -9.75 3.97 15.36
N GLY A 82 -10.27 3.45 14.24
CA GLY A 82 -10.34 2.00 14.01
C GLY A 82 -9.07 1.37 13.49
N ARG A 83 -8.06 2.16 13.18
CA ARG A 83 -6.82 1.65 12.61
C ARG A 83 -5.80 1.35 13.70
N ARG A 84 -5.26 0.14 13.69
CA ARG A 84 -4.44 -0.36 14.80
C ARG A 84 -3.08 -0.89 14.39
N VAL A 85 -2.86 -1.16 13.10
CA VAL A 85 -1.62 -1.78 12.64
C VAL A 85 -0.98 -0.91 11.58
N CYS A 86 0.36 -0.89 11.60
CA CYS A 86 1.17 -0.13 10.66
C CYS A 86 2.20 -1.07 10.03
N PRO A 87 1.91 -1.68 8.88
CA PRO A 87 2.93 -2.41 8.16
C PRO A 87 3.98 -1.44 7.63
N LEU A 88 5.25 -1.80 7.83
CA LEU A 88 6.38 -1.07 7.24
C LEU A 88 6.70 -1.69 5.90
N LEU A 89 6.58 -0.92 4.84
CA LEU A 89 6.76 -1.37 3.47
C LEU A 89 8.16 -1.03 2.97
N ASN A 90 8.78 -1.99 2.32
CA ASN A 90 10.15 -1.85 1.81
C ASN A 90 10.31 -2.66 0.53
N ASN A 91 10.60 -1.99 -0.57
CA ASN A 91 10.87 -2.63 -1.85
C ASN A 91 12.35 -2.49 -2.27
N GLY A 92 13.19 -2.03 -1.34
CA GLY A 92 14.60 -1.74 -1.61
C GLY A 92 14.86 -0.28 -1.96
N ALA A 93 13.94 0.39 -2.64
CA ALA A 93 14.06 1.79 -3.02
C ALA A 93 13.20 2.71 -2.15
N ASP A 94 12.00 2.26 -1.82
CA ASP A 94 11.02 3.02 -1.04
C ASP A 94 10.79 2.37 0.32
N ARG A 95 10.71 3.18 1.37
CA ARG A 95 10.52 2.73 2.75
C ARG A 95 9.57 3.66 3.46
N PHE A 96 8.41 3.14 3.86
CA PHE A 96 7.42 3.91 4.61
C PHE A 96 6.43 2.98 5.29
N GLY A 97 5.72 3.50 6.28
CA GLY A 97 4.64 2.79 6.94
C GLY A 97 3.29 3.23 6.39
N LEU A 98 2.33 2.33 6.42
CA LEU A 98 0.96 2.60 6.00
C LEU A 98 0.01 2.13 7.10
N VAL A 99 -0.82 3.04 7.62
CA VAL A 99 -1.75 2.69 8.70
C VAL A 99 -2.96 1.94 8.13
N CYS A 100 -3.23 0.77 8.69
CA CYS A 100 -4.32 -0.10 8.24
C CYS A 100 -5.25 -0.49 9.39
N ASP A 101 -6.47 -0.86 9.06
CA ASP A 101 -7.40 -1.44 10.04
C ASP A 101 -6.87 -2.81 10.49
N ARG A 102 -6.45 -3.63 9.51
CA ARG A 102 -5.84 -4.93 9.76
C ARG A 102 -4.99 -5.37 8.57
N VAL A 103 -4.11 -6.31 8.84
CA VAL A 103 -3.27 -6.96 7.82
C VAL A 103 -3.40 -8.46 8.00
N ASP A 104 -3.73 -9.16 6.93
CA ASP A 104 -3.87 -10.61 6.92
C ASP A 104 -2.97 -11.20 5.83
N ALA A 105 -2.40 -12.37 6.09
CA ALA A 105 -1.68 -13.12 5.07
C ALA A 105 -2.65 -14.06 4.39
N LEU A 106 -2.62 -14.13 3.06
CA LEU A 106 -3.43 -15.09 2.32
C LEU A 106 -2.77 -16.48 2.39
N ALA A 107 -3.57 -17.50 2.72
CA ALA A 107 -3.08 -18.86 2.84
C ALA A 107 -2.68 -19.46 1.48
N GLU A 108 -3.37 -19.05 0.42
CA GLU A 108 -3.15 -19.56 -0.93
C GLU A 108 -2.99 -18.40 -1.92
N PRO A 109 -2.24 -18.60 -3.03
CA PRO A 109 -2.15 -17.57 -4.07
C PRO A 109 -3.52 -17.26 -4.65
N PRO A 110 -3.93 -15.98 -4.67
CA PRO A 110 -5.21 -15.61 -5.24
C PRO A 110 -5.17 -15.63 -6.75
N ARG A 111 -6.33 -15.73 -7.38
CA ARG A 111 -6.44 -15.60 -8.82
C ARG A 111 -6.48 -14.11 -9.19
N LEU A 112 -5.53 -13.67 -9.99
CA LEU A 112 -5.43 -12.30 -10.44
C LEU A 112 -6.05 -12.12 -11.81
N PHE A 113 -6.63 -10.95 -12.02
CA PHE A 113 -7.19 -10.54 -13.31
C PHE A 113 -6.53 -9.25 -13.76
N ALA A 114 -6.16 -9.20 -15.04
CA ALA A 114 -5.63 -7.98 -15.62
C ALA A 114 -6.70 -6.87 -15.61
N LEU A 115 -6.27 -5.63 -15.47
CA LEU A 115 -7.18 -4.50 -15.53
C LEU A 115 -7.77 -4.38 -16.95
N PRO A 116 -9.08 -4.08 -17.06
CA PRO A 116 -9.65 -3.67 -18.35
C PRO A 116 -8.91 -2.43 -18.86
N ALA A 117 -8.81 -2.28 -20.18
CA ALA A 117 -8.09 -1.16 -20.78
C ALA A 117 -8.57 0.21 -20.29
N CYS A 118 -9.86 0.35 -19.99
CA CYS A 118 -10.44 1.59 -19.48
C CYS A 118 -10.00 1.93 -18.06
N MET A 119 -9.49 0.94 -17.31
CA MET A 119 -9.00 1.14 -15.94
C MET A 119 -7.46 1.20 -15.85
N ALA A 120 -6.78 0.89 -16.94
CA ALA A 120 -5.32 0.83 -16.98
C ALA A 120 -4.70 2.21 -17.20
N LEU A 121 -4.83 3.09 -16.21
CA LEU A 121 -4.24 4.44 -16.26
C LEU A 121 -2.76 4.36 -15.82
N PRO A 122 -1.86 5.14 -16.45
CA PRO A 122 -0.43 5.09 -16.12
C PRO A 122 -0.11 5.38 -14.66
N ASP A 123 -0.88 6.26 -14.03
CA ASP A 123 -0.65 6.69 -12.65
C ASP A 123 -1.52 5.97 -11.62
N SER A 124 -2.27 4.96 -12.06
CA SER A 124 -3.14 4.21 -11.17
C SER A 124 -2.32 3.33 -10.21
N PRO A 125 -2.61 3.36 -8.90
CA PRO A 125 -2.00 2.42 -7.96
C PRO A 125 -2.53 1.00 -8.11
N VAL A 126 -3.66 0.83 -8.82
CA VAL A 126 -4.26 -0.49 -9.05
C VAL A 126 -3.52 -1.17 -10.19
N GLN A 127 -2.88 -2.31 -9.91
CA GLN A 127 -2.11 -3.06 -10.89
C GLN A 127 -2.82 -4.32 -11.40
N ALA A 128 -3.77 -4.83 -10.62
CA ALA A 128 -4.56 -6.00 -10.99
C ALA A 128 -5.81 -6.02 -10.12
N LEU A 129 -6.77 -6.84 -10.52
CA LEU A 129 -7.93 -7.15 -9.71
C LEU A 129 -7.79 -8.56 -9.15
N VAL A 130 -8.41 -8.82 -8.03
CA VAL A 130 -8.41 -10.11 -7.39
C VAL A 130 -9.81 -10.44 -6.91
N LEU A 131 -10.22 -11.70 -7.08
CA LEU A 131 -11.47 -12.18 -6.55
C LEU A 131 -11.20 -12.80 -5.18
N LEU A 132 -11.68 -12.16 -4.13
CA LEU A 132 -11.71 -12.68 -2.78
C LEU A 132 -13.08 -13.32 -2.58
N GLU A 133 -13.24 -14.15 -1.56
CA GLU A 133 -14.44 -15.00 -1.38
C GLU A 133 -15.76 -14.41 -1.91
N ASP A 134 -16.10 -13.20 -1.49
CA ASP A 134 -17.36 -12.56 -1.86
C ASP A 134 -17.19 -11.17 -2.49
N GLU A 135 -15.98 -10.72 -2.73
CA GLU A 135 -15.75 -9.34 -3.19
C GLU A 135 -14.53 -9.24 -4.11
N LEU A 136 -14.52 -8.18 -4.91
CA LEU A 136 -13.36 -7.84 -5.70
C LEU A 136 -12.43 -6.99 -4.86
N GLY A 137 -11.14 -7.37 -4.83
CA GLY A 137 -10.08 -6.58 -4.25
C GLY A 137 -9.19 -6.01 -5.34
N CYS A 138 -8.33 -5.07 -4.93
CA CYS A 138 -7.35 -4.46 -5.81
C CYS A 138 -5.95 -4.86 -5.38
N VAL A 139 -5.07 -5.06 -6.36
CA VAL A 139 -3.66 -5.36 -6.10
C VAL A 139 -2.83 -4.12 -6.39
N THR A 140 -1.96 -3.75 -5.46
CA THR A 140 -1.01 -2.67 -5.63
C THR A 140 0.39 -3.15 -5.24
N THR A 141 1.36 -2.27 -5.27
CA THR A 141 2.73 -2.54 -4.82
C THR A 141 3.26 -1.35 -4.03
N THR A 142 4.33 -1.56 -3.27
CA THR A 142 5.00 -0.48 -2.55
C THR A 142 5.47 0.61 -3.52
N GLU A 143 6.00 0.23 -4.68
CA GLU A 143 6.43 1.18 -5.70
C GLU A 143 5.30 2.10 -6.16
N HIS A 144 4.12 1.54 -6.42
CA HIS A 144 2.98 2.31 -6.89
C HIS A 144 2.39 3.20 -5.80
N LEU A 145 2.39 2.72 -4.55
CA LEU A 145 1.97 3.53 -3.42
C LEU A 145 2.96 4.69 -3.17
N ALA A 146 4.26 4.44 -3.28
CA ALA A 146 5.28 5.48 -3.16
C ALA A 146 5.12 6.54 -4.25
N ALA A 147 4.85 6.14 -5.48
CA ALA A 147 4.60 7.06 -6.58
C ALA A 147 3.35 7.91 -6.33
N LEU A 148 2.30 7.31 -5.80
CA LEU A 148 1.08 8.03 -5.43
C LEU A 148 1.37 9.11 -4.38
N LEU A 149 2.12 8.76 -3.33
CA LEU A 149 2.47 9.70 -2.27
C LEU A 149 3.34 10.84 -2.80
N ALA A 150 4.30 10.54 -3.66
CA ALA A 150 5.17 11.54 -4.27
C ALA A 150 4.38 12.51 -5.17
N ALA A 151 3.41 12.01 -5.93
CA ALA A 151 2.57 12.82 -6.80
C ALA A 151 1.72 13.83 -6.01
N VAL A 152 1.21 13.43 -4.84
CA VAL A 152 0.44 14.32 -3.98
C VAL A 152 1.32 15.45 -3.45
N VAL A 153 2.55 15.13 -3.03
CA VAL A 153 3.51 16.14 -2.54
C VAL A 153 3.80 17.17 -3.63
N GLU A 154 4.05 16.72 -4.86
CA GLU A 154 4.33 17.61 -5.98
C GLU A 154 3.15 18.52 -6.31
N ASN A 155 1.93 18.00 -6.27
CA ASN A 155 0.73 18.76 -6.60
C ASN A 155 0.42 19.86 -5.56
N ILE A 156 0.84 19.68 -4.31
CA ILE A 156 0.61 20.65 -3.25
C ILE A 156 1.67 21.74 -3.29
N ASP A 157 2.90 21.41 -3.66
CA ASP A 157 4.00 22.35 -3.75
C ASP A 157 3.96 23.19 -5.06
N ALA A 158 3.13 22.82 -5.99
CA ALA A 158 2.91 23.56 -7.21
C ALA A 158 1.77 24.57 -7.01
#